data_fe7d377c3e5a2ef434ad6d1f92659585
#
_entry.id   fe7d377c3e5a2ef434ad6d1f92659585
#
_cell.length_a   1.000
_cell.length_b   1.000
_cell.length_c   1.000
_cell.angle_alpha   90.00
_cell.angle_beta   90.00
_cell.angle_gamma   90.00
#
_symmetry.space_group_name_H-M   'P 1'
#
loop_
_entity.id
_entity.type
_entity.pdbx_description
1 polymer ?
#
loop_
_entity_poly.entity_id
_entity_poly.type
_entity_poly.pdbx_seq_one_letter_code
_entity_poly.pdbx_strand_id
1 'polypeptide(L)'
;MKIAIIRQKFVLYGGAEQFADGFIHQLAESGHEVHIFANSWTPSHHRNIKHHLVGILGLNAFFRTLSFSIKVSKKIREQHFDIIQSHEKTWGQDIYRAGDGCHIKWLHQRGKNFSSIKKFFLFINPFHQLILMLEKNIFESGQCKKIIAISQMVKEDILENYKCPPEKISVVYNGVDLHRFHPSNKNIYRKSIRKKLGISENSVLILFVGSGFERKGLQFLLQSTEYLPKENWRLLLMGKGNFENFMRYAPANKRNQIIGKEPDPDIEKFYAAADLFILPSIYEPFGNANLEALATGLPVITTKYCGAANIIDSKKNGLVVGDPYNPREIAEKINYLFDLSTRESIGRKGRELAEQFPLERNNREMVEIYKTII
;
A
#
# COMPACT_ATOMS: atom_id res chain seq x y z
N MET A 1 2.98 12.79 -25.87
CA MET A 1 2.28 11.49 -25.91
C MET A 1 0.85 11.68 -25.46
N LYS A 2 -0.06 10.90 -26.04
CA LYS A 2 -1.45 10.78 -25.57
C LYS A 2 -1.58 9.50 -24.76
N ILE A 3 -1.80 9.64 -23.45
CA ILE A 3 -1.70 8.54 -22.46
C ILE A 3 -3.07 8.28 -21.85
N ALA A 4 -3.52 7.03 -21.87
CA ALA A 4 -4.71 6.58 -21.15
C ALA A 4 -4.30 5.93 -19.82
N ILE A 5 -4.90 6.38 -18.71
CA ILE A 5 -4.73 5.79 -17.39
C ILE A 5 -6.07 5.25 -16.90
N ILE A 6 -6.09 3.96 -16.58
CA ILE A 6 -7.29 3.26 -16.09
C ILE A 6 -7.19 3.09 -14.60
N ARG A 7 -8.17 3.62 -13.86
CA ARG A 7 -8.35 3.37 -12.43
C ARG A 7 -9.82 3.48 -12.03
N GLN A 8 -10.36 2.43 -11.39
CA GLN A 8 -11.81 2.37 -11.12
C GLN A 8 -12.28 3.46 -10.15
N LYS A 9 -11.51 3.71 -9.09
CA LYS A 9 -11.81 4.75 -8.11
C LYS A 9 -10.60 5.64 -7.90
N PHE A 10 -10.85 6.92 -7.83
CA PHE A 10 -9.87 7.92 -7.49
C PHE A 10 -10.36 8.69 -6.26
N VAL A 11 -9.83 8.36 -5.09
CA VAL A 11 -10.21 8.97 -3.82
C VAL A 11 -8.96 9.60 -3.21
N LEU A 12 -8.98 10.88 -2.92
CA LEU A 12 -7.82 11.65 -2.44
C LEU A 12 -7.20 11.19 -1.10
N TYR A 13 -7.78 10.18 -0.43
CA TYR A 13 -7.41 9.78 0.93
C TYR A 13 -6.62 8.47 1.05
N GLY A 14 -6.18 7.88 -0.05
CA GLY A 14 -5.39 6.64 -0.04
C GLY A 14 -3.96 6.87 -0.51
N GLY A 15 -2.94 6.27 0.13
CA GLY A 15 -1.55 6.43 -0.28
C GLY A 15 -1.26 5.99 -1.73
N ALA A 16 -1.98 5.00 -2.25
CA ALA A 16 -1.88 4.59 -3.65
C ALA A 16 -2.58 5.57 -4.60
N GLU A 17 -3.62 6.24 -4.13
CA GLU A 17 -4.39 7.24 -4.87
C GLU A 17 -3.62 8.56 -4.97
N GLN A 18 -3.06 9.04 -3.87
CA GLN A 18 -2.21 10.24 -3.86
C GLN A 18 -0.98 10.08 -4.75
N PHE A 19 -0.37 8.89 -4.73
CA PHE A 19 0.73 8.54 -5.60
C PHE A 19 0.34 8.61 -7.08
N ALA A 20 -0.80 8.02 -7.47
CA ALA A 20 -1.26 8.03 -8.86
C ALA A 20 -1.64 9.45 -9.32
N ASP A 21 -2.22 10.27 -8.45
CA ASP A 21 -2.58 11.65 -8.74
C ASP A 21 -1.31 12.50 -9.01
N GLY A 22 -0.32 12.42 -8.13
CA GLY A 22 0.96 13.12 -8.33
C GLY A 22 1.66 12.74 -9.64
N PHE A 23 1.66 11.45 -10.01
CA PHE A 23 2.23 10.99 -11.27
C PHE A 23 1.46 11.52 -12.50
N ILE A 24 0.14 11.53 -12.45
CA ILE A 24 -0.72 12.06 -13.52
C ILE A 24 -0.47 13.57 -13.74
N HIS A 25 -0.40 14.33 -12.65
CA HIS A 25 -0.10 15.76 -12.74
C HIS A 25 1.27 16.02 -13.33
N GLN A 26 2.29 15.27 -12.93
CA GLN A 26 3.62 15.40 -13.49
C GLN A 26 3.68 15.06 -14.99
N LEU A 27 2.96 14.02 -15.45
CA LEU A 27 2.86 13.72 -16.88
C LEU A 27 2.23 14.89 -17.64
N ALA A 28 1.16 15.50 -17.10
CA ALA A 28 0.49 16.62 -17.72
C ALA A 28 1.35 17.89 -17.75
N GLU A 29 2.09 18.17 -16.69
CA GLU A 29 3.08 19.27 -16.59
C GLU A 29 4.25 19.08 -17.55
N SER A 30 4.64 17.82 -17.81
CA SER A 30 5.66 17.47 -18.81
C SER A 30 5.15 17.55 -20.27
N GLY A 31 3.93 18.10 -20.47
CA GLY A 31 3.35 18.34 -21.80
C GLY A 31 2.66 17.13 -22.41
N HIS A 32 2.42 16.04 -21.67
CA HIS A 32 1.66 14.89 -22.16
C HIS A 32 0.15 15.13 -22.03
N GLU A 33 -0.62 14.65 -22.99
CA GLU A 33 -2.08 14.62 -22.92
C GLU A 33 -2.52 13.36 -22.14
N VAL A 34 -3.10 13.54 -20.95
CA VAL A 34 -3.47 12.42 -20.07
C VAL A 34 -4.98 12.25 -20.03
N HIS A 35 -5.45 11.07 -20.38
CA HIS A 35 -6.85 10.66 -20.34
C HIS A 35 -7.10 9.69 -19.21
N ILE A 36 -7.95 10.05 -18.27
CA ILE A 36 -8.26 9.22 -17.11
C ILE A 36 -9.60 8.54 -17.30
N PHE A 37 -9.61 7.21 -17.24
CA PHE A 37 -10.81 6.39 -17.31
C PHE A 37 -11.15 5.86 -15.92
N ALA A 38 -12.19 6.44 -15.29
CA ALA A 38 -12.58 6.10 -13.93
C ALA A 38 -14.10 6.07 -13.75
N ASN A 39 -14.57 5.35 -12.72
CA ASN A 39 -16.00 5.41 -12.33
C ASN A 39 -16.31 6.63 -11.47
N SER A 40 -15.35 7.06 -10.65
CA SER A 40 -15.45 8.27 -9.84
C SER A 40 -14.09 8.97 -9.78
N TRP A 41 -14.11 10.27 -9.88
CA TRP A 41 -12.94 11.12 -9.90
C TRP A 41 -13.22 12.46 -9.24
N THR A 42 -12.24 13.02 -8.52
CA THR A 42 -12.24 14.43 -8.14
C THR A 42 -11.65 15.21 -9.31
N PRO A 43 -12.38 16.15 -9.93
CA PRO A 43 -11.92 16.85 -11.12
C PRO A 43 -10.58 17.56 -10.87
N SER A 44 -9.63 17.38 -11.79
CA SER A 44 -8.45 18.23 -11.91
C SER A 44 -8.74 19.33 -12.93
N HIS A 45 -8.29 20.55 -12.66
CA HIS A 45 -8.44 21.69 -13.58
C HIS A 45 -7.24 21.84 -14.54
N HIS A 46 -6.32 20.86 -14.58
CA HIS A 46 -5.17 20.92 -15.48
C HIS A 46 -5.60 20.70 -16.94
N ARG A 47 -5.23 21.64 -17.86
CA ARG A 47 -5.67 21.65 -19.27
C ARG A 47 -5.35 20.37 -20.06
N ASN A 48 -4.26 19.69 -19.69
CA ASN A 48 -3.77 18.49 -20.37
C ASN A 48 -4.37 17.19 -19.76
N ILE A 49 -5.27 17.28 -18.77
CA ILE A 49 -5.93 16.14 -18.15
C ILE A 49 -7.40 16.09 -18.58
N LYS A 50 -7.80 15.00 -19.21
CA LYS A 50 -9.17 14.74 -19.66
C LYS A 50 -9.78 13.57 -18.89
N HIS A 51 -10.98 13.76 -18.39
CA HIS A 51 -11.69 12.74 -17.60
C HIS A 51 -12.75 12.04 -18.43
N HIS A 52 -12.75 10.69 -18.38
CA HIS A 52 -13.71 9.82 -19.02
C HIS A 52 -14.45 9.00 -17.96
N LEU A 53 -15.69 9.35 -17.69
CA LEU A 53 -16.53 8.60 -16.76
C LEU A 53 -16.86 7.22 -17.35
N VAL A 54 -16.55 6.15 -16.61
CA VAL A 54 -16.89 4.77 -16.93
C VAL A 54 -17.89 4.27 -15.91
N GLY A 55 -19.18 4.29 -16.29
CA GLY A 55 -20.25 3.83 -15.40
C GLY A 55 -20.11 2.34 -15.07
N ILE A 56 -20.23 2.00 -13.80
CA ILE A 56 -20.26 0.61 -13.34
C ILE A 56 -21.69 0.13 -13.13
N LEU A 57 -21.92 -1.16 -13.34
CA LEU A 57 -23.20 -1.82 -13.11
C LEU A 57 -23.05 -2.92 -12.06
N GLY A 58 -24.08 -3.11 -11.26
CA GLY A 58 -24.18 -4.20 -10.30
C GLY A 58 -24.00 -3.78 -8.84
N LEU A 59 -24.65 -4.54 -7.96
CA LEU A 59 -24.70 -4.30 -6.52
C LEU A 59 -23.50 -4.92 -5.78
N ASN A 60 -22.90 -5.97 -6.34
CA ASN A 60 -21.76 -6.66 -5.71
C ASN A 60 -20.44 -6.44 -6.45
N ALA A 61 -19.33 -6.81 -5.83
CA ALA A 61 -17.99 -6.62 -6.34
C ALA A 61 -17.74 -7.34 -7.69
N PHE A 62 -18.32 -8.52 -7.89
CA PHE A 62 -18.17 -9.29 -9.12
C PHE A 62 -18.70 -8.51 -10.34
N PHE A 63 -19.99 -8.12 -10.32
CA PHE A 63 -20.60 -7.40 -11.45
C PHE A 63 -19.99 -6.01 -11.64
N ARG A 64 -19.61 -5.33 -10.57
CA ARG A 64 -18.94 -4.03 -10.65
C ARG A 64 -17.60 -4.14 -11.37
N THR A 65 -16.77 -5.11 -11.01
CA THR A 65 -15.46 -5.33 -11.64
C THR A 65 -15.63 -5.77 -13.09
N LEU A 66 -16.52 -6.72 -13.37
CA LEU A 66 -16.77 -7.21 -14.72
C LEU A 66 -17.28 -6.10 -15.64
N SER A 67 -18.31 -5.35 -15.20
CA SER A 67 -18.89 -4.26 -15.99
C SER A 67 -17.89 -3.13 -16.24
N PHE A 68 -17.06 -2.79 -15.24
CA PHE A 68 -16.00 -1.80 -15.41
C PHE A 68 -14.98 -2.27 -16.46
N SER A 69 -14.47 -3.50 -16.32
CA SER A 69 -13.46 -4.06 -17.23
C SER A 69 -13.94 -4.10 -18.69
N ILE A 70 -15.20 -4.50 -18.92
CA ILE A 70 -15.80 -4.53 -20.28
C ILE A 70 -15.97 -3.11 -20.83
N LYS A 71 -16.58 -2.22 -20.05
CA LYS A 71 -16.90 -0.87 -20.52
C LYS A 71 -15.65 -0.01 -20.75
N VAL A 72 -14.65 -0.12 -19.88
CA VAL A 72 -13.38 0.63 -20.05
C VAL A 72 -12.64 0.13 -21.28
N SER A 73 -12.57 -1.18 -21.53
CA SER A 73 -11.94 -1.75 -22.72
C SER A 73 -12.64 -1.33 -24.02
N LYS A 74 -13.98 -1.21 -24.00
CA LYS A 74 -14.72 -0.67 -25.16
C LYS A 74 -14.39 0.81 -25.38
N LYS A 75 -14.47 1.62 -24.32
CA LYS A 75 -14.32 3.07 -24.40
C LYS A 75 -12.91 3.51 -24.83
N ILE A 76 -11.87 2.78 -24.43
CA ILE A 76 -10.50 3.05 -24.84
C ILE A 76 -10.30 2.83 -26.34
N ARG A 77 -10.96 1.84 -26.93
CA ARG A 77 -10.87 1.54 -28.38
C ARG A 77 -11.53 2.59 -29.28
N GLU A 78 -12.32 3.50 -28.71
CA GLU A 78 -12.95 4.61 -29.44
C GLU A 78 -11.95 5.70 -29.88
N GLN A 79 -10.73 5.69 -29.30
CA GLN A 79 -9.68 6.67 -29.57
C GLN A 79 -8.32 5.97 -29.67
N HIS A 80 -7.38 6.60 -30.37
CA HIS A 80 -5.98 6.16 -30.37
C HIS A 80 -5.22 6.77 -29.19
N PHE A 81 -4.43 5.96 -28.51
CA PHE A 81 -3.50 6.33 -27.46
C PHE A 81 -2.12 5.78 -27.77
N ASP A 82 -1.07 6.55 -27.45
CA ASP A 82 0.31 6.08 -27.56
C ASP A 82 0.60 5.02 -26.48
N ILE A 83 0.03 5.21 -25.28
CA ILE A 83 0.16 4.31 -24.13
C ILE A 83 -1.19 4.14 -23.45
N ILE A 84 -1.53 2.89 -23.13
CA ILE A 84 -2.65 2.53 -22.28
C ILE A 84 -2.11 1.85 -21.02
N GLN A 85 -2.09 2.56 -19.89
CA GLN A 85 -1.69 2.00 -18.60
C GLN A 85 -2.91 1.72 -17.72
N SER A 86 -2.98 0.51 -17.18
CA SER A 86 -3.99 0.16 -16.19
C SER A 86 -3.38 -0.05 -14.80
N HIS A 87 -4.04 0.50 -13.79
CA HIS A 87 -3.83 0.19 -12.37
C HIS A 87 -4.83 -0.84 -11.85
N GLU A 88 -5.78 -1.23 -12.71
CA GLU A 88 -6.83 -2.22 -12.43
C GLU A 88 -6.62 -3.46 -13.29
N LYS A 89 -7.15 -4.59 -12.84
CA LYS A 89 -7.17 -5.82 -13.64
C LYS A 89 -8.28 -5.72 -14.70
N THR A 90 -7.88 -5.34 -15.92
CA THR A 90 -8.77 -5.08 -17.06
C THR A 90 -8.22 -5.75 -18.33
N TRP A 91 -8.89 -5.55 -19.46
CA TRP A 91 -8.42 -5.99 -20.78
C TRP A 91 -7.97 -4.80 -21.64
N GLY A 92 -7.01 -5.02 -22.52
CA GLY A 92 -6.64 -4.08 -23.59
C GLY A 92 -5.65 -2.99 -23.20
N GLN A 93 -4.96 -3.13 -22.06
CA GLN A 93 -3.86 -2.27 -21.67
C GLN A 93 -2.52 -2.72 -22.28
N ASP A 94 -1.65 -1.75 -22.61
CA ASP A 94 -0.24 -2.00 -22.98
C ASP A 94 0.60 -2.26 -21.73
N ILE A 95 0.33 -1.50 -20.66
CA ILE A 95 1.05 -1.58 -19.39
C ILE A 95 0.08 -1.91 -18.26
N TYR A 96 0.43 -2.88 -17.45
CA TYR A 96 -0.25 -3.15 -16.19
C TYR A 96 0.67 -2.80 -15.02
N ARG A 97 0.23 -1.88 -14.14
CA ARG A 97 0.91 -1.60 -12.88
C ARG A 97 0.29 -2.44 -11.77
N ALA A 98 1.05 -3.43 -11.30
CA ALA A 98 0.63 -4.41 -10.30
C ALA A 98 0.60 -3.82 -8.87
N GLY A 99 -0.17 -2.72 -8.70
CA GLY A 99 -0.28 -1.99 -7.44
C GLY A 99 -0.94 -2.78 -6.32
N ASP A 100 -1.89 -3.65 -6.68
CA ASP A 100 -2.58 -4.54 -5.74
C ASP A 100 -1.88 -5.89 -5.55
N GLY A 101 -0.71 -6.09 -6.19
CA GLY A 101 0.04 -7.33 -6.15
C GLY A 101 -0.62 -8.47 -6.90
N CYS A 102 -0.27 -9.70 -6.51
CA CYS A 102 -0.73 -10.95 -7.10
C CYS A 102 -1.90 -11.52 -6.29
N HIS A 103 -3.09 -11.59 -6.88
CA HIS A 103 -4.32 -11.99 -6.16
C HIS A 103 -4.30 -13.44 -5.68
N ILE A 104 -3.74 -14.34 -6.48
CA ILE A 104 -3.60 -15.76 -6.09
C ILE A 104 -2.74 -15.88 -4.82
N LYS A 105 -1.67 -15.11 -4.71
CA LYS A 105 -0.79 -15.10 -3.54
C LYS A 105 -1.52 -14.54 -2.30
N TRP A 106 -2.30 -13.48 -2.48
CA TRP A 106 -3.17 -12.98 -1.42
C TRP A 106 -4.13 -14.06 -0.93
N LEU A 107 -4.79 -14.81 -1.83
CA LEU A 107 -5.70 -15.88 -1.45
C LEU A 107 -4.99 -17.00 -0.67
N HIS A 108 -3.79 -17.39 -1.09
CA HIS A 108 -2.98 -18.36 -0.37
C HIS A 108 -2.64 -17.88 1.04
N GLN A 109 -2.17 -16.64 1.19
CA GLN A 109 -1.86 -16.06 2.50
C GLN A 109 -3.11 -15.97 3.37
N ARG A 110 -4.21 -15.43 2.85
CA ARG A 110 -5.47 -15.32 3.58
C ARG A 110 -5.98 -16.68 4.07
N GLY A 111 -5.87 -17.69 3.21
CA GLY A 111 -6.32 -19.04 3.51
C GLY A 111 -5.39 -19.85 4.41
N LYS A 112 -4.19 -19.36 4.77
CA LYS A 112 -3.18 -20.16 5.46
C LYS A 112 -3.71 -20.82 6.75
N ASN A 113 -4.50 -20.10 7.52
CA ASN A 113 -5.07 -20.55 8.79
C ASN A 113 -6.55 -20.97 8.68
N PHE A 114 -7.09 -21.12 7.47
CA PHE A 114 -8.46 -21.57 7.28
C PHE A 114 -8.55 -23.10 7.28
N SER A 115 -9.70 -23.64 7.73
CA SER A 115 -10.03 -25.05 7.52
C SER A 115 -10.15 -25.36 6.02
N SER A 116 -10.01 -26.63 5.64
CA SER A 116 -10.11 -27.06 4.23
C SER A 116 -11.41 -26.62 3.56
N ILE A 117 -12.53 -26.68 4.27
CA ILE A 117 -13.84 -26.23 3.80
C ILE A 117 -13.82 -24.72 3.52
N LYS A 118 -13.31 -23.89 4.45
CA LYS A 118 -13.22 -22.44 4.25
C LYS A 118 -12.28 -22.08 3.11
N LYS A 119 -11.17 -22.81 2.94
CA LYS A 119 -10.28 -22.65 1.79
C LYS A 119 -11.01 -22.92 0.48
N PHE A 120 -11.74 -24.03 0.42
CA PHE A 120 -12.52 -24.37 -0.77
C PHE A 120 -13.48 -23.24 -1.16
N PHE A 121 -14.30 -22.73 -0.22
CA PHE A 121 -15.22 -21.60 -0.48
C PHE A 121 -14.49 -20.30 -0.85
N LEU A 122 -13.31 -20.04 -0.30
CA LEU A 122 -12.49 -18.89 -0.69
C LEU A 122 -12.10 -18.96 -2.17
N PHE A 123 -11.65 -20.13 -2.63
CA PHE A 123 -11.17 -20.29 -4.00
C PHE A 123 -12.30 -20.40 -5.03
N ILE A 124 -13.46 -21.00 -4.72
CA ILE A 124 -14.60 -21.07 -5.65
C ILE A 124 -15.43 -19.78 -5.73
N ASN A 125 -15.14 -18.78 -4.93
CA ASN A 125 -15.88 -17.51 -4.94
C ASN A 125 -15.81 -16.87 -6.33
N PRO A 126 -16.97 -16.56 -6.98
CA PRO A 126 -17.00 -16.05 -8.36
C PRO A 126 -16.19 -14.74 -8.54
N PHE A 127 -16.19 -13.88 -7.54
CA PHE A 127 -15.39 -12.65 -7.58
C PHE A 127 -13.88 -12.96 -7.65
N HIS A 128 -13.40 -13.88 -6.82
CA HIS A 128 -11.99 -14.27 -6.85
C HIS A 128 -11.64 -14.97 -8.15
N GLN A 129 -12.50 -15.81 -8.68
CA GLN A 129 -12.30 -16.47 -9.98
C GLN A 129 -12.22 -15.46 -11.14
N LEU A 130 -13.07 -14.43 -11.13
CA LEU A 130 -13.00 -13.34 -12.12
C LEU A 130 -11.63 -12.62 -12.04
N ILE A 131 -11.18 -12.28 -10.85
CA ILE A 131 -9.87 -11.59 -10.67
C ILE A 131 -8.72 -12.48 -11.15
N LEU A 132 -8.74 -13.79 -10.84
CA LEU A 132 -7.71 -14.74 -11.30
C LEU A 132 -7.71 -14.90 -12.83
N MET A 133 -8.90 -14.91 -13.44
CA MET A 133 -9.02 -14.93 -14.91
C MET A 133 -8.43 -13.67 -15.55
N LEU A 134 -8.69 -12.49 -14.98
CA LEU A 134 -8.13 -11.23 -15.44
C LEU A 134 -6.60 -11.20 -15.26
N GLU A 135 -6.08 -11.65 -14.12
CA GLU A 135 -4.64 -11.79 -13.88
C GLU A 135 -3.98 -12.71 -14.91
N LYS A 136 -4.57 -13.89 -15.13
CA LYS A 136 -4.06 -14.83 -16.12
C LYS A 136 -4.02 -14.22 -17.53
N ASN A 137 -5.06 -13.49 -17.91
CA ASN A 137 -5.07 -12.78 -19.18
C ASN A 137 -3.96 -11.72 -19.28
N ILE A 138 -3.78 -10.91 -18.25
CA ILE A 138 -2.74 -9.86 -18.21
C ILE A 138 -1.33 -10.49 -18.32
N PHE A 139 -1.07 -11.55 -17.56
CA PHE A 139 0.28 -12.09 -17.42
C PHE A 139 0.66 -13.08 -18.53
N GLU A 140 -0.32 -13.82 -19.09
CA GLU A 140 -0.05 -14.93 -20.01
C GLU A 140 -0.49 -14.71 -21.46
N SER A 141 -1.46 -13.82 -21.75
CA SER A 141 -2.04 -13.70 -23.12
C SER A 141 -1.10 -13.05 -24.15
N GLY A 142 -0.05 -12.39 -23.71
CA GLY A 142 0.84 -11.63 -24.60
C GLY A 142 0.31 -10.24 -25.00
N GLN A 143 -0.93 -9.90 -24.71
CA GLN A 143 -1.52 -8.58 -25.06
C GLN A 143 -0.91 -7.43 -24.25
N CYS A 144 -0.66 -7.66 -22.95
CA CYS A 144 0.04 -6.69 -22.11
C CYS A 144 1.54 -6.71 -22.46
N LYS A 145 2.08 -5.58 -22.93
CA LYS A 145 3.47 -5.45 -23.40
C LYS A 145 4.46 -5.39 -22.23
N LYS A 146 4.09 -4.68 -21.16
CA LYS A 146 4.92 -4.50 -19.95
C LYS A 146 4.10 -4.59 -18.68
N ILE A 147 4.73 -5.13 -17.64
CA ILE A 147 4.18 -5.23 -16.30
C ILE A 147 5.11 -4.46 -15.37
N ILE A 148 4.56 -3.54 -14.59
CA ILE A 148 5.29 -2.79 -13.58
C ILE A 148 4.94 -3.39 -12.22
N ALA A 149 5.85 -4.19 -11.68
CA ALA A 149 5.78 -4.69 -10.32
C ALA A 149 6.27 -3.59 -9.35
N ILE A 150 5.49 -3.32 -8.30
CA ILE A 150 5.84 -2.25 -7.35
C ILE A 150 6.81 -2.69 -6.25
N SER A 151 7.25 -3.95 -6.29
CA SER A 151 8.31 -4.51 -5.45
C SER A 151 8.88 -5.77 -6.09
N GLN A 152 10.05 -6.18 -5.62
CA GLN A 152 10.65 -7.45 -6.02
C GLN A 152 9.77 -8.63 -5.63
N MET A 153 9.14 -8.58 -4.44
CA MET A 153 8.17 -9.58 -3.98
C MET A 153 7.03 -9.76 -4.98
N VAL A 154 6.45 -8.67 -5.50
CA VAL A 154 5.36 -8.75 -6.49
C VAL A 154 5.84 -9.39 -7.80
N LYS A 155 7.05 -9.08 -8.26
CA LYS A 155 7.66 -9.73 -9.44
C LYS A 155 7.79 -11.23 -9.21
N GLU A 156 8.33 -11.64 -8.09
CA GLU A 156 8.49 -13.05 -7.72
C GLU A 156 7.14 -13.76 -7.61
N ASP A 157 6.15 -13.14 -6.96
CA ASP A 157 4.79 -13.67 -6.85
C ASP A 157 4.14 -13.91 -8.23
N ILE A 158 4.37 -13.02 -9.22
CA ILE A 158 3.87 -13.19 -10.59
C ILE A 158 4.58 -14.35 -11.26
N LEU A 159 5.91 -14.42 -11.18
CA LEU A 159 6.70 -15.48 -11.82
C LEU A 159 6.45 -16.86 -11.24
N GLU A 160 6.18 -16.96 -9.92
CA GLU A 160 5.83 -18.21 -9.27
C GLU A 160 4.46 -18.76 -9.67
N ASN A 161 3.51 -17.89 -10.01
CA ASN A 161 2.11 -18.30 -10.16
C ASN A 161 1.60 -18.24 -11.61
N TYR A 162 2.32 -17.56 -12.52
CA TYR A 162 1.90 -17.37 -13.91
C TYR A 162 3.06 -17.60 -14.88
N LYS A 163 2.72 -18.06 -16.10
CA LYS A 163 3.68 -18.22 -17.20
C LYS A 163 3.98 -16.87 -17.86
N CYS A 164 4.56 -15.97 -17.09
CA CYS A 164 4.91 -14.62 -17.54
C CYS A 164 6.39 -14.55 -17.87
N PRO A 165 6.79 -14.07 -19.07
CA PRO A 165 8.21 -13.87 -19.40
C PRO A 165 8.85 -12.84 -18.45
N PRO A 166 9.99 -13.16 -17.80
CA PRO A 166 10.61 -12.28 -16.81
C PRO A 166 11.01 -10.90 -17.35
N GLU A 167 11.34 -10.81 -18.64
CA GLU A 167 11.72 -9.58 -19.35
C GLU A 167 10.55 -8.60 -19.55
N LYS A 168 9.31 -9.08 -19.41
CA LYS A 168 8.12 -8.22 -19.40
C LYS A 168 7.92 -7.50 -18.08
N ILE A 169 8.55 -7.97 -16.99
CA ILE A 169 8.31 -7.43 -15.65
C ILE A 169 9.45 -6.51 -15.23
N SER A 170 9.17 -5.22 -15.17
CA SER A 170 10.07 -4.22 -14.59
C SER A 170 9.67 -3.96 -13.14
N VAL A 171 10.64 -3.87 -12.22
CA VAL A 171 10.39 -3.48 -10.83
C VAL A 171 10.60 -1.98 -10.70
N VAL A 172 9.54 -1.28 -10.30
CA VAL A 172 9.57 0.16 -10.00
C VAL A 172 8.98 0.36 -8.61
N TYR A 173 9.84 0.58 -7.64
CA TYR A 173 9.42 0.83 -6.27
C TYR A 173 8.64 2.14 -6.15
N ASN A 174 7.67 2.19 -5.25
CA ASN A 174 6.96 3.42 -4.96
C ASN A 174 7.90 4.48 -4.37
N GLY A 175 7.58 5.75 -4.62
CA GLY A 175 8.28 6.87 -4.02
C GLY A 175 7.52 7.48 -2.84
N VAL A 176 8.17 8.38 -2.12
CA VAL A 176 7.60 9.16 -1.01
C VAL A 176 7.91 10.64 -1.17
N ASP A 177 6.98 11.49 -0.73
CA ASP A 177 7.20 12.93 -0.61
C ASP A 177 8.09 13.21 0.61
N LEU A 178 9.37 13.43 0.35
CA LEU A 178 10.40 13.66 1.37
C LEU A 178 10.27 15.03 2.06
N HIS A 179 9.53 15.97 1.48
CA HIS A 179 9.25 17.28 2.08
C HIS A 179 8.09 17.19 3.06
N ARG A 180 7.02 16.51 2.67
CA ARG A 180 5.86 16.27 3.52
C ARG A 180 6.20 15.36 4.70
N PHE A 181 6.89 14.25 4.44
CA PHE A 181 7.33 13.29 5.44
C PHE A 181 8.79 13.55 5.81
N HIS A 182 8.99 14.40 6.83
CA HIS A 182 10.33 14.85 7.20
C HIS A 182 10.55 14.78 8.73
N PRO A 183 11.77 14.43 9.19
CA PRO A 183 12.07 14.34 10.63
C PRO A 183 11.85 15.65 11.40
N SER A 184 12.03 16.81 10.77
CA SER A 184 11.79 18.13 11.38
C SER A 184 10.34 18.35 11.82
N ASN A 185 9.38 17.63 11.24
CA ASN A 185 7.97 17.67 11.63
C ASN A 185 7.78 17.29 13.11
N LYS A 186 8.68 16.50 13.67
CA LYS A 186 8.69 16.14 15.10
C LYS A 186 8.74 17.41 15.99
N ASN A 187 9.58 18.37 15.64
CA ASN A 187 9.70 19.61 16.40
C ASN A 187 8.43 20.49 16.34
N ILE A 188 7.67 20.35 15.25
CA ILE A 188 6.49 21.18 15.00
C ILE A 188 5.23 20.55 15.61
N TYR A 189 5.01 19.26 15.38
CA TYR A 189 3.70 18.62 15.62
C TYR A 189 3.67 17.68 16.83
N ARG A 190 4.80 17.09 17.24
CA ARG A 190 4.82 16.04 18.27
C ARG A 190 4.05 16.44 19.54
N LYS A 191 4.43 17.54 20.14
CA LYS A 191 3.84 17.98 21.44
C LYS A 191 2.34 18.26 21.32
N SER A 192 1.91 18.94 20.26
CA SER A 192 0.51 19.30 20.05
C SER A 192 -0.38 18.07 19.79
N ILE A 193 0.08 17.13 18.96
CA ILE A 193 -0.67 15.90 18.66
C ILE A 193 -0.75 15.00 19.87
N ARG A 194 0.36 14.81 20.59
CA ARG A 194 0.37 13.98 21.82
C ARG A 194 -0.56 14.55 22.89
N LYS A 195 -0.55 15.88 23.08
CA LYS A 195 -1.50 16.55 23.98
C LYS A 195 -2.96 16.33 23.57
N LYS A 196 -3.26 16.46 22.26
CA LYS A 196 -4.61 16.22 21.70
C LYS A 196 -5.09 14.78 21.92
N LEU A 197 -4.18 13.81 21.90
CA LEU A 197 -4.46 12.39 22.09
C LEU A 197 -4.37 11.94 23.58
N GLY A 198 -4.04 12.84 24.51
CA GLY A 198 -3.85 12.50 25.93
C GLY A 198 -2.65 11.57 26.18
N ILE A 199 -1.60 11.66 25.35
CA ILE A 199 -0.42 10.80 25.44
C ILE A 199 0.72 11.53 26.15
N SER A 200 1.26 10.92 27.20
CA SER A 200 2.44 11.44 27.89
C SER A 200 3.68 11.48 27.00
N GLU A 201 4.54 12.49 27.15
CA GLU A 201 5.81 12.58 26.40
C GLU A 201 6.72 11.38 26.68
N ASN A 202 6.63 10.78 27.86
CA ASN A 202 7.44 9.62 28.27
C ASN A 202 6.89 8.27 27.77
N SER A 203 5.68 8.24 27.22
CA SER A 203 5.09 7.01 26.66
C SER A 203 5.63 6.74 25.26
N VAL A 204 5.96 5.50 24.94
CA VAL A 204 6.28 5.08 23.58
C VAL A 204 5.00 5.04 22.76
N LEU A 205 4.88 5.86 21.70
CA LEU A 205 3.75 5.86 20.79
C LEU A 205 4.05 4.97 19.59
N ILE A 206 3.35 3.85 19.52
CA ILE A 206 3.36 2.89 18.40
C ILE A 206 2.29 3.33 17.41
N LEU A 207 2.66 3.52 16.14
CA LEU A 207 1.74 3.93 15.09
C LEU A 207 1.50 2.80 14.09
N PHE A 208 0.22 2.54 13.82
CA PHE A 208 -0.25 1.71 12.71
C PHE A 208 -1.11 2.57 11.78
N VAL A 209 -0.81 2.55 10.47
CA VAL A 209 -1.60 3.28 9.46
C VAL A 209 -2.06 2.35 8.35
N GLY A 210 -3.35 2.32 8.10
CA GLY A 210 -3.89 1.64 6.94
C GLY A 210 -5.30 1.10 7.11
N SER A 211 -6.00 0.97 5.99
CA SER A 211 -7.32 0.35 5.86
C SER A 211 -7.18 -1.11 5.39
N GLY A 212 -8.28 -1.91 5.51
CA GLY A 212 -8.20 -3.33 5.19
C GLY A 212 -7.47 -4.13 6.26
N PHE A 213 -7.91 -3.96 7.50
CA PHE A 213 -7.29 -4.43 8.74
C PHE A 213 -6.92 -5.92 8.77
N GLU A 214 -7.75 -6.79 8.13
CA GLU A 214 -7.44 -8.22 8.01
C GLU A 214 -6.10 -8.42 7.25
N ARG A 215 -5.98 -7.84 6.07
CA ARG A 215 -4.79 -7.95 5.22
C ARG A 215 -3.55 -7.34 5.85
N LYS A 216 -3.74 -6.25 6.60
CA LYS A 216 -2.68 -5.53 7.30
C LYS A 216 -2.30 -6.12 8.66
N GLY A 217 -2.87 -7.27 9.02
CA GLY A 217 -2.47 -8.03 10.20
C GLY A 217 -2.84 -7.38 11.54
N LEU A 218 -3.84 -6.47 11.57
CA LEU A 218 -4.24 -5.77 12.79
C LEU A 218 -4.60 -6.74 13.92
N GLN A 219 -5.24 -7.87 13.61
CA GLN A 219 -5.54 -8.91 14.59
C GLN A 219 -4.28 -9.34 15.36
N PHE A 220 -3.21 -9.65 14.65
CA PHE A 220 -1.98 -10.18 15.25
C PHE A 220 -1.19 -9.10 16.00
N LEU A 221 -1.26 -7.84 15.51
CA LEU A 221 -0.74 -6.70 16.25
C LEU A 221 -1.46 -6.53 17.61
N LEU A 222 -2.79 -6.62 17.62
CA LEU A 222 -3.57 -6.49 18.85
C LEU A 222 -3.27 -7.65 19.81
N GLN A 223 -3.17 -8.88 19.32
CA GLN A 223 -2.77 -10.03 20.13
C GLN A 223 -1.34 -9.87 20.68
N SER A 224 -0.43 -9.24 19.94
CA SER A 224 0.95 -9.04 20.39
C SER A 224 1.06 -8.13 21.62
N THR A 225 0.06 -7.29 21.88
CA THR A 225 0.03 -6.41 23.06
C THR A 225 0.03 -7.16 24.39
N GLU A 226 -0.34 -8.45 24.41
CA GLU A 226 -0.21 -9.34 25.58
C GLU A 226 1.24 -9.41 26.09
N TYR A 227 2.22 -9.37 25.19
CA TYR A 227 3.64 -9.55 25.47
C TYR A 227 4.40 -8.22 25.63
N LEU A 228 3.68 -7.08 25.61
CA LEU A 228 4.26 -5.75 25.85
C LEU A 228 4.24 -5.42 27.36
N PRO A 229 5.10 -4.50 27.85
CA PRO A 229 5.08 -4.02 29.22
C PRO A 229 3.70 -3.59 29.68
N LYS A 230 3.47 -3.54 31.00
CA LYS A 230 2.17 -3.14 31.55
C LYS A 230 1.82 -1.70 31.22
N GLU A 231 2.80 -0.81 31.19
CA GLU A 231 2.62 0.65 31.10
C GLU A 231 3.64 1.28 30.16
N ASN A 232 3.55 2.60 30.00
CA ASN A 232 4.48 3.43 29.25
C ASN A 232 4.48 3.24 27.73
N TRP A 233 3.39 2.76 27.15
CA TRP A 233 3.17 2.77 25.70
C TRP A 233 1.71 3.09 25.36
N ARG A 234 1.51 3.54 24.13
CA ARG A 234 0.20 3.70 23.48
C ARG A 234 0.29 3.17 22.07
N LEU A 235 -0.80 2.56 21.58
CA LEU A 235 -0.94 2.12 20.20
C LEU A 235 -2.00 2.97 19.51
N LEU A 236 -1.59 3.76 18.52
CA LEU A 236 -2.49 4.54 17.68
C LEU A 236 -2.75 3.80 16.38
N LEU A 237 -4.01 3.47 16.15
CA LEU A 237 -4.52 2.82 14.95
C LEU A 237 -5.18 3.88 14.07
N MET A 238 -4.69 4.10 12.86
CA MET A 238 -5.27 5.05 11.92
C MET A 238 -5.68 4.37 10.63
N GLY A 239 -6.94 4.53 10.24
CA GLY A 239 -7.44 3.93 8.99
C GLY A 239 -8.95 3.89 8.91
N LYS A 240 -9.48 3.63 7.71
CA LYS A 240 -10.92 3.51 7.49
C LYS A 240 -11.39 2.09 7.84
N GLY A 241 -12.32 1.99 8.75
CA GLY A 241 -12.95 0.73 9.13
C GLY A 241 -13.43 0.73 10.59
N ASN A 242 -14.09 -0.35 11.00
CA ASN A 242 -14.58 -0.51 12.35
C ASN A 242 -13.49 -1.17 13.23
N PHE A 243 -12.78 -0.38 14.01
CA PHE A 243 -11.77 -0.84 14.96
C PHE A 243 -12.36 -1.69 16.08
N GLU A 244 -13.59 -1.40 16.53
CA GLU A 244 -14.25 -2.10 17.62
C GLU A 244 -14.38 -3.60 17.34
N ASN A 245 -14.64 -3.98 16.10
CA ASN A 245 -14.70 -5.39 15.69
C ASN A 245 -13.36 -6.12 15.89
N PHE A 246 -12.25 -5.39 15.92
CA PHE A 246 -10.91 -5.94 16.13
C PHE A 246 -10.46 -5.88 17.59
N MET A 247 -11.04 -4.99 18.42
CA MET A 247 -10.66 -4.85 19.83
C MET A 247 -10.84 -6.13 20.65
N ARG A 248 -11.68 -7.07 20.20
CA ARG A 248 -11.79 -8.41 20.80
C ARG A 248 -10.48 -9.20 20.79
N TYR A 249 -9.55 -8.89 19.89
CA TYR A 249 -8.24 -9.55 19.81
C TYR A 249 -7.21 -8.97 20.78
N ALA A 250 -7.46 -7.78 21.32
CA ALA A 250 -6.61 -7.18 22.34
C ALA A 250 -6.99 -7.72 23.72
N PRO A 251 -6.01 -8.04 24.59
CA PRO A 251 -6.26 -8.37 25.99
C PRO A 251 -7.07 -7.27 26.69
N ALA A 252 -8.02 -7.67 27.53
CA ALA A 252 -8.94 -6.72 28.16
C ALA A 252 -8.21 -5.61 28.96
N ASN A 253 -7.13 -5.97 29.66
CA ASN A 253 -6.30 -5.08 30.46
C ASN A 253 -5.38 -4.14 29.62
N LYS A 254 -5.34 -4.29 28.30
CA LYS A 254 -4.51 -3.47 27.39
C LYS A 254 -5.35 -2.54 26.51
N ARG A 255 -6.66 -2.72 26.45
CA ARG A 255 -7.55 -1.96 25.55
C ARG A 255 -7.51 -0.45 25.78
N ASN A 256 -7.34 -0.01 27.04
CA ASN A 256 -7.21 1.41 27.39
C ASN A 256 -5.91 2.08 26.88
N GLN A 257 -4.96 1.31 26.38
CA GLN A 257 -3.72 1.79 25.78
C GLN A 257 -3.82 1.92 24.26
N ILE A 258 -4.95 1.51 23.66
CA ILE A 258 -5.18 1.49 22.21
C ILE A 258 -6.15 2.60 21.84
N ILE A 259 -5.77 3.41 20.86
CA ILE A 259 -6.53 4.55 20.35
C ILE A 259 -6.84 4.30 18.89
N GLY A 260 -8.13 4.22 18.52
CA GLY A 260 -8.57 4.18 17.13
C GLY A 260 -8.88 5.57 16.60
N LYS A 261 -8.46 5.89 15.38
CA LYS A 261 -8.73 7.16 14.71
C LYS A 261 -9.02 6.94 13.22
N GLU A 262 -10.04 7.61 12.70
CA GLU A 262 -10.32 7.67 11.28
C GLU A 262 -9.15 8.32 10.51
N PRO A 263 -9.05 8.09 9.19
CA PRO A 263 -8.03 8.72 8.36
C PRO A 263 -8.03 10.23 8.52
N ASP A 264 -6.84 10.80 8.52
CA ASP A 264 -6.63 12.25 8.65
C ASP A 264 -5.81 12.71 7.43
N PRO A 265 -6.21 13.76 6.72
CA PRO A 265 -5.46 14.28 5.57
C PRO A 265 -4.05 14.74 5.94
N ASP A 266 -3.87 15.20 7.19
CA ASP A 266 -2.58 15.65 7.73
C ASP A 266 -1.86 14.49 8.45
N ILE A 267 -1.79 13.33 7.82
CA ILE A 267 -1.23 12.11 8.42
C ILE A 267 0.23 12.27 8.87
N GLU A 268 1.01 13.13 8.21
CA GLU A 268 2.40 13.43 8.55
C GLU A 268 2.56 13.95 9.98
N LYS A 269 1.54 14.61 10.56
CA LYS A 269 1.53 15.07 11.94
C LYS A 269 1.51 13.91 12.94
N PHE A 270 0.85 12.80 12.58
CA PHE A 270 0.77 11.60 13.43
C PHE A 270 2.04 10.76 13.33
N TYR A 271 2.67 10.68 12.15
CA TYR A 271 4.02 10.13 12.04
C TYR A 271 5.01 10.92 12.90
N ALA A 272 4.94 12.25 12.87
CA ALA A 272 5.79 13.13 13.70
C ALA A 272 5.58 12.94 15.22
N ALA A 273 4.38 12.57 15.64
CA ALA A 273 4.05 12.32 17.05
C ALA A 273 4.50 10.94 17.54
N ALA A 274 4.69 9.99 16.64
CA ALA A 274 5.02 8.60 16.95
C ALA A 274 6.50 8.40 17.35
N ASP A 275 6.80 7.25 17.93
CA ASP A 275 8.14 6.80 18.28
C ASP A 275 8.59 5.61 17.44
N LEU A 276 7.67 4.80 16.97
CA LEU A 276 7.91 3.72 16.04
C LEU A 276 6.65 3.46 15.19
N PHE A 277 6.85 2.88 14.03
CA PHE A 277 5.79 2.50 13.10
C PHE A 277 5.76 0.98 12.93
N ILE A 278 4.56 0.41 12.84
CA ILE A 278 4.39 -1.03 12.60
C ILE A 278 3.28 -1.31 11.60
N LEU A 279 3.58 -2.15 10.61
CA LEU A 279 2.62 -2.66 9.63
C LEU A 279 2.84 -4.17 9.43
N PRO A 280 2.27 -5.04 10.30
CA PRO A 280 2.52 -6.47 10.27
C PRO A 280 1.62 -7.19 9.26
N SER A 281 1.62 -6.72 8.01
CA SER A 281 0.75 -7.21 6.95
C SER A 281 0.98 -8.68 6.65
N ILE A 282 -0.12 -9.42 6.44
CA ILE A 282 -0.08 -10.82 5.99
C ILE A 282 0.16 -10.91 4.48
N TYR A 283 -0.15 -9.85 3.75
CA TYR A 283 0.23 -9.62 2.36
C TYR A 283 0.07 -8.13 2.02
N GLU A 284 1.16 -7.47 1.61
CA GLU A 284 1.13 -6.05 1.21
C GLU A 284 2.09 -5.85 0.03
N PRO A 285 1.61 -5.52 -1.17
CA PRO A 285 2.45 -5.40 -2.37
C PRO A 285 3.64 -4.45 -2.24
N PHE A 286 3.48 -3.34 -1.50
CA PHE A 286 4.59 -2.47 -1.11
C PHE A 286 4.41 -1.90 0.30
N GLY A 287 3.26 -1.23 0.57
CA GLY A 287 2.97 -0.59 1.86
C GLY A 287 3.61 0.79 1.98
N ASN A 288 3.08 1.78 1.26
CA ASN A 288 3.59 3.17 1.25
C ASN A 288 3.77 3.74 2.66
N ALA A 289 2.90 3.37 3.60
CA ALA A 289 2.98 3.80 4.99
C ALA A 289 4.32 3.42 5.67
N ASN A 290 4.99 2.32 5.25
CA ASN A 290 6.34 2.01 5.71
C ASN A 290 7.35 3.06 5.21
N LEU A 291 7.24 3.44 3.94
CA LEU A 291 8.16 4.41 3.34
C LEU A 291 7.93 5.83 3.90
N GLU A 292 6.67 6.19 4.16
CA GLU A 292 6.29 7.45 4.84
C GLU A 292 6.87 7.51 6.26
N ALA A 293 6.81 6.40 7.00
CA ALA A 293 7.39 6.29 8.33
C ALA A 293 8.93 6.40 8.29
N LEU A 294 9.59 5.67 7.38
CA LEU A 294 11.04 5.78 7.17
C LEU A 294 11.44 7.22 6.81
N ALA A 295 10.70 7.87 5.92
CA ALA A 295 10.96 9.26 5.51
C ALA A 295 10.83 10.25 6.67
N THR A 296 9.93 9.98 7.64
CA THR A 296 9.79 10.79 8.87
C THR A 296 10.87 10.47 9.91
N GLY A 297 11.75 9.49 9.65
CA GLY A 297 12.81 9.06 10.57
C GLY A 297 12.31 8.13 11.68
N LEU A 298 11.17 7.47 11.49
CA LEU A 298 10.67 6.45 12.42
C LEU A 298 11.31 5.09 12.11
N PRO A 299 11.71 4.31 13.14
CA PRO A 299 12.02 2.92 12.95
C PRO A 299 10.75 2.16 12.56
N VAL A 300 10.86 1.34 11.51
CA VAL A 300 9.75 0.60 10.92
C VAL A 300 9.83 -0.87 11.27
N ILE A 301 8.69 -1.45 11.65
CA ILE A 301 8.50 -2.90 11.75
C ILE A 301 7.53 -3.32 10.64
N THR A 302 7.95 -4.20 9.75
CA THR A 302 7.12 -4.77 8.69
C THR A 302 7.28 -6.30 8.63
N THR A 303 6.69 -6.97 7.66
CA THR A 303 6.80 -8.43 7.52
C THR A 303 7.47 -8.80 6.20
N LYS A 304 8.00 -10.01 6.09
CA LYS A 304 8.55 -10.53 4.84
C LYS A 304 7.51 -10.63 3.69
N TYR A 305 6.21 -10.54 4.02
CA TYR A 305 5.11 -10.52 3.04
C TYR A 305 4.65 -9.11 2.69
N CYS A 306 5.49 -8.13 2.96
CA CYS A 306 5.34 -6.75 2.54
C CYS A 306 6.46 -6.36 1.59
N GLY A 307 6.12 -5.80 0.42
CA GLY A 307 7.13 -5.42 -0.59
C GLY A 307 8.16 -4.42 -0.09
N ALA A 308 7.83 -3.57 0.90
CA ALA A 308 8.81 -2.69 1.54
C ALA A 308 9.92 -3.46 2.27
N ALA A 309 9.70 -4.71 2.67
CA ALA A 309 10.75 -5.53 3.27
C ALA A 309 11.92 -5.81 2.31
N ASN A 310 11.70 -5.75 1.00
CA ASN A 310 12.78 -5.94 0.01
C ASN A 310 13.87 -4.86 0.06
N ILE A 311 13.54 -3.68 0.56
CA ILE A 311 14.48 -2.57 0.67
C ILE A 311 15.02 -2.40 2.11
N ILE A 312 14.44 -3.10 3.09
CA ILE A 312 14.82 -3.02 4.51
C ILE A 312 15.92 -4.07 4.83
N ASP A 313 17.05 -3.59 5.30
CA ASP A 313 18.09 -4.39 5.94
C ASP A 313 17.76 -4.50 7.44
N SER A 314 17.30 -5.70 7.86
CA SER A 314 16.76 -5.93 9.21
C SER A 314 17.81 -5.66 10.30
N LYS A 315 17.40 -4.93 11.34
CA LYS A 315 18.21 -4.39 12.44
C LYS A 315 19.16 -3.25 12.07
N LYS A 316 19.26 -2.88 10.81
CA LYS A 316 20.06 -1.75 10.36
C LYS A 316 19.20 -0.51 10.14
N ASN A 317 18.19 -0.58 9.26
CA ASN A 317 17.34 0.53 8.89
C ASN A 317 15.83 0.25 9.07
N GLY A 318 15.50 -0.87 9.71
CA GLY A 318 14.15 -1.32 10.04
C GLY A 318 14.18 -2.71 10.65
N LEU A 319 13.00 -3.29 10.91
CA LEU A 319 12.84 -4.65 11.41
C LEU A 319 11.85 -5.43 10.55
N VAL A 320 12.18 -6.69 10.26
CA VAL A 320 11.32 -7.58 9.50
C VAL A 320 10.86 -8.74 10.37
N VAL A 321 9.55 -8.94 10.45
CA VAL A 321 8.88 -10.07 11.10
C VAL A 321 8.81 -11.22 10.10
N GLY A 322 9.26 -12.40 10.50
CA GLY A 322 9.27 -13.60 9.65
C GLY A 322 7.89 -14.24 9.51
N ASP A 323 7.12 -14.30 10.59
CA ASP A 323 5.76 -14.84 10.57
C ASP A 323 4.73 -13.81 11.10
N PRO A 324 3.93 -13.18 10.19
CA PRO A 324 2.91 -12.20 10.59
C PRO A 324 1.80 -12.80 11.46
N TYR A 325 1.67 -14.12 11.51
CA TYR A 325 0.68 -14.83 12.33
C TYR A 325 1.19 -15.13 13.73
N ASN A 326 2.44 -14.76 14.06
CA ASN A 326 3.05 -14.97 15.37
C ASN A 326 3.08 -13.67 16.21
N PRO A 327 2.12 -13.46 17.15
CA PRO A 327 2.08 -12.26 17.97
C PRO A 327 3.30 -12.08 18.88
N ARG A 328 3.98 -13.17 19.28
CA ARG A 328 5.19 -13.09 20.11
C ARG A 328 6.35 -12.48 19.34
N GLU A 329 6.58 -12.91 18.10
CA GLU A 329 7.62 -12.34 17.24
C GLU A 329 7.35 -10.84 16.97
N ILE A 330 6.07 -10.47 16.75
CA ILE A 330 5.68 -9.06 16.59
C ILE A 330 6.06 -8.26 17.85
N ALA A 331 5.69 -8.76 19.04
CA ALA A 331 6.00 -8.12 20.31
C ALA A 331 7.51 -8.02 20.57
N GLU A 332 8.29 -9.04 20.24
CA GLU A 332 9.76 -9.03 20.37
C GLU A 332 10.39 -7.87 19.57
N LYS A 333 9.89 -7.63 18.32
CA LYS A 333 10.36 -6.50 17.51
C LYS A 333 9.96 -5.15 18.10
N ILE A 334 8.75 -5.05 18.66
CA ILE A 334 8.29 -3.83 19.35
C ILE A 334 9.13 -3.58 20.59
N ASN A 335 9.33 -4.60 21.45
CA ASN A 335 10.11 -4.50 22.69
C ASN A 335 11.57 -4.11 22.40
N TYR A 336 12.17 -4.61 21.31
CA TYR A 336 13.51 -4.23 20.88
C TYR A 336 13.64 -2.73 20.60
N LEU A 337 12.57 -2.09 20.12
CA LEU A 337 12.51 -0.65 19.86
C LEU A 337 12.09 0.19 21.07
N PHE A 338 11.90 -0.39 22.26
CA PHE A 338 11.68 0.40 23.48
C PHE A 338 12.98 1.04 23.99
N ASP A 339 14.13 0.48 23.63
CA ASP A 339 15.42 1.16 23.85
C ASP A 339 15.53 2.40 22.95
N LEU A 340 15.77 3.56 23.58
CA LEU A 340 15.79 4.86 22.88
C LEU A 340 16.94 4.94 21.87
N SER A 341 18.12 4.46 22.24
CA SER A 341 19.32 4.55 21.39
C SER A 341 19.17 3.70 20.13
N THR A 342 18.65 2.49 20.28
CA THR A 342 18.32 1.57 19.18
C THR A 342 17.28 2.19 18.25
N ARG A 343 16.22 2.74 18.82
CA ARG A 343 15.12 3.38 18.09
C ARG A 343 15.60 4.56 17.24
N GLU A 344 16.42 5.44 17.82
CA GLU A 344 16.96 6.60 17.12
C GLU A 344 17.99 6.20 16.03
N SER A 345 18.83 5.22 16.31
CA SER A 345 19.80 4.71 15.34
C SER A 345 19.13 4.11 14.11
N ILE A 346 18.15 3.22 14.33
CA ILE A 346 17.41 2.57 13.24
C ILE A 346 16.57 3.60 12.47
N GLY A 347 15.91 4.53 13.16
CA GLY A 347 15.11 5.57 12.52
C GLY A 347 15.92 6.49 11.61
N ARG A 348 17.11 6.92 12.05
CA ARG A 348 18.03 7.72 11.22
C ARG A 348 18.46 6.98 9.97
N LYS A 349 18.89 5.73 10.09
CA LYS A 349 19.27 4.90 8.92
C LYS A 349 18.07 4.58 8.03
N GLY A 350 16.86 4.49 8.62
CA GLY A 350 15.62 4.38 7.88
C GLY A 350 15.34 5.61 7.01
N ARG A 351 15.61 6.81 7.52
CA ARG A 351 15.51 8.06 6.73
C ARG A 351 16.53 8.07 5.58
N GLU A 352 17.77 7.70 5.81
CA GLU A 352 18.82 7.58 4.78
C GLU A 352 18.38 6.61 3.65
N LEU A 353 17.69 5.52 4.01
CA LEU A 353 17.10 4.60 3.03
C LEU A 353 15.98 5.27 2.25
N ALA A 354 15.02 5.95 2.91
CA ALA A 354 13.87 6.57 2.25
C ALA A 354 14.29 7.67 1.25
N GLU A 355 15.41 8.36 1.49
CA GLU A 355 15.96 9.38 0.59
C GLU A 355 16.39 8.81 -0.78
N GLN A 356 16.55 7.50 -0.89
CA GLN A 356 16.81 6.82 -2.15
C GLN A 356 15.54 6.60 -2.99
N PHE A 357 14.35 6.84 -2.42
CA PHE A 357 13.05 6.60 -3.04
C PHE A 357 12.14 7.84 -3.08
N PRO A 358 12.63 8.99 -3.60
CA PRO A 358 11.76 10.15 -3.79
C PRO A 358 10.72 9.89 -4.90
N LEU A 359 9.62 10.65 -4.88
CA LEU A 359 8.55 10.53 -5.91
C LEU A 359 9.10 10.73 -7.33
N GLU A 360 10.03 11.67 -7.50
CA GLU A 360 10.64 12.03 -8.79
C GLU A 360 11.40 10.85 -9.42
N ARG A 361 12.04 10.03 -8.59
CA ARG A 361 12.72 8.80 -9.08
C ARG A 361 11.70 7.83 -9.65
N ASN A 362 10.63 7.52 -8.93
CA ASN A 362 9.60 6.60 -9.41
C ASN A 362 8.99 7.11 -10.72
N ASN A 363 8.65 8.39 -10.77
CA ASN A 363 8.03 9.01 -11.94
C ASN A 363 8.97 8.93 -13.18
N ARG A 364 10.26 9.18 -12.99
CA ARG A 364 11.26 9.04 -14.05
C ARG A 364 11.38 7.60 -14.56
N GLU A 365 11.47 6.62 -13.64
CA GLU A 365 11.53 5.20 -13.99
C GLU A 365 10.27 4.74 -14.75
N MET A 366 9.09 5.25 -14.40
CA MET A 366 7.84 4.99 -15.10
C MET A 366 7.84 5.54 -16.54
N VAL A 367 8.31 6.78 -16.73
CA VAL A 367 8.39 7.40 -18.06
C VAL A 367 9.41 6.69 -18.95
N GLU A 368 10.53 6.22 -18.40
CA GLU A 368 11.51 5.42 -19.17
C GLU A 368 10.89 4.11 -19.67
N ILE A 369 10.05 3.44 -18.88
CA ILE A 369 9.32 2.26 -19.36
C ILE A 369 8.39 2.61 -20.54
N TYR A 370 7.71 3.77 -20.51
CA TYR A 370 6.87 4.19 -21.64
C TYR A 370 7.65 4.29 -22.93
N LYS A 371 8.86 4.85 -22.90
CA LYS A 371 9.74 4.97 -24.07
C LYS A 371 10.17 3.63 -24.68
N THR A 372 10.11 2.54 -23.92
CA THR A 372 10.47 1.20 -24.41
C THR A 372 9.35 0.52 -25.21
N ILE A 373 8.15 1.10 -25.24
CA ILE A 373 6.96 0.49 -25.84
C ILE A 373 6.53 1.19 -27.12
N ILE A 374 6.87 2.48 -27.23
CA ILE A 374 6.64 3.32 -28.41
C ILE A 374 7.78 3.12 -29.41
#